data_e876aa01ebcf25bdf442e47ff04b5326
#
_entry.id   e876aa01ebcf25bdf442e47ff04b5326
#
_cell.length_a   1.000
_cell.length_b   1.000
_cell.length_c   1.000
_cell.angle_alpha   90.00
_cell.angle_beta   90.00
_cell.angle_gamma   90.00
#
_symmetry.space_group_name_H-M   'P 1'
#
loop_
_entity.id
_entity.type
_entity.pdbx_description
1 polymer ?
#
loop_
_entity_poly.entity_id
_entity_poly.type
_entity_poly.pdbx_seq_one_letter_code
_entity_poly.pdbx_strand_id
1 'polypeptide(L)'
;EFDIANRRIETHVCKRLPVNWNAAEEAFMEAYHVKETNAGGRDFSEPVTTYDVYPKNVNRFIHTVGSVNPRMPSAPSEQELMRALWGRRGPAEGDCPTVPEGATARDVYAEVIKKSLGEQYDMDFSQYSTAQTLDSIEYFVFPNFFIFPGLSLPMVYRFRPDPKDPDYSYFDLYFLRPSEPGSSQPPPEPMRLDVKDSYTLSEGLGFLGAVYDQDTDNMAAQTRGFKTCAKGGQTLGNYQE
;
A
#
# COMPACT_ATOMS: atom_id res chain seq x y z
N GLU A 1 8.40 -2.29 -18.21
CA GLU A 1 7.13 -2.19 -17.47
C GLU A 1 7.23 -1.23 -16.30
N PHE A 2 7.83 -1.65 -15.19
CA PHE A 2 8.08 -0.79 -14.03
C PHE A 2 9.58 -0.63 -13.87
N ASP A 3 10.08 0.58 -13.92
CA ASP A 3 11.51 0.86 -13.81
C ASP A 3 12.01 0.76 -12.36
N ILE A 4 12.01 -0.45 -11.81
CA ILE A 4 12.46 -0.71 -10.43
C ILE A 4 13.96 -0.58 -10.28
N ALA A 5 14.73 -0.91 -11.33
CA ALA A 5 16.19 -0.89 -11.29
C ALA A 5 16.76 0.54 -11.10
N ASN A 6 16.01 1.55 -11.53
CA ASN A 6 16.37 2.97 -11.37
C ASN A 6 15.58 3.63 -10.24
N ARG A 7 15.37 2.91 -9.13
CA ARG A 7 14.80 3.45 -7.91
C ARG A 7 15.75 3.26 -6.74
N ARG A 8 15.74 4.20 -5.83
CA ARG A 8 16.48 4.12 -4.56
C ARG A 8 15.54 4.14 -3.37
N ILE A 9 16.00 3.63 -2.25
CA ILE A 9 15.28 3.73 -0.98
C ILE A 9 15.41 5.16 -0.46
N GLU A 10 14.28 5.83 -0.24
CA GLU A 10 14.20 7.16 0.35
C GLU A 10 13.86 7.10 1.83
N THR A 11 12.95 6.23 2.22
CA THR A 11 12.50 6.04 3.60
C THR A 11 12.62 4.58 3.97
N HIS A 12 13.16 4.30 5.15
CA HIS A 12 13.19 2.97 5.75
C HIS A 12 12.65 3.06 7.17
N VAL A 13 11.52 2.41 7.44
CA VAL A 13 10.96 2.23 8.77
C VAL A 13 10.98 0.77 9.13
N CYS A 14 11.45 0.45 10.32
CA CYS A 14 11.47 -0.92 10.87
C CYS A 14 10.65 -0.93 12.16
N LYS A 15 9.44 -1.45 12.11
CA LYS A 15 8.53 -1.55 13.26
C LYS A 15 8.51 -2.95 13.84
N ARG A 16 8.57 -3.05 15.18
CA ARG A 16 8.31 -4.28 15.90
C ARG A 16 6.80 -4.49 16.06
N LEU A 17 6.29 -5.66 15.67
CA LEU A 17 4.87 -6.02 15.73
C LEU A 17 4.64 -7.10 16.78
N PRO A 18 3.52 -7.07 17.54
CA PRO A 18 3.18 -8.05 18.55
C PRO A 18 2.44 -9.27 17.95
N VAL A 19 2.99 -9.84 16.90
CA VAL A 19 2.43 -10.99 16.17
C VAL A 19 3.54 -11.74 15.46
N ASN A 20 3.33 -13.04 15.22
CA ASN A 20 4.21 -13.86 14.40
C ASN A 20 4.36 -13.28 12.99
N TRP A 21 5.56 -13.36 12.41
CA TRP A 21 5.87 -12.77 11.12
C TRP A 21 4.99 -13.28 9.97
N ASN A 22 4.67 -14.57 9.97
CA ASN A 22 3.81 -15.18 8.95
C ASN A 22 2.36 -14.67 9.09
N ALA A 23 1.85 -14.56 10.30
CA ALA A 23 0.51 -14.01 10.53
C ALA A 23 0.47 -12.50 10.23
N ALA A 24 1.58 -11.78 10.41
CA ALA A 24 1.69 -10.39 9.99
C ALA A 24 1.62 -10.26 8.46
N GLU A 25 2.37 -11.07 7.72
CA GLU A 25 2.37 -11.01 6.25
C GLU A 25 1.03 -11.40 5.64
N GLU A 26 0.36 -12.43 6.20
CA GLU A 26 -0.96 -12.87 5.76
C GLU A 26 -2.00 -11.72 5.80
N ALA A 27 -1.88 -10.82 6.76
CA ALA A 27 -2.74 -9.65 6.86
C ALA A 27 -2.50 -8.60 5.76
N PHE A 28 -1.40 -8.71 5.01
CA PHE A 28 -1.05 -7.80 3.92
C PHE A 28 -1.12 -8.46 2.53
N MET A 29 -1.41 -9.76 2.44
CA MET A 29 -1.56 -10.49 1.18
C MET A 29 -2.95 -10.30 0.55
N GLU A 30 -3.85 -9.62 1.21
CA GLU A 30 -5.22 -9.41 0.77
C GLU A 30 -5.65 -7.94 0.98
N ALA A 31 -6.66 -7.51 0.25
CA ALA A 31 -7.18 -6.15 0.35
C ALA A 31 -8.63 -6.08 0.84
N TYR A 32 -9.26 -7.21 1.19
CA TYR A 32 -10.64 -7.21 1.66
C TYR A 32 -10.80 -6.67 3.09
N HIS A 33 -9.73 -6.68 3.91
CA HIS A 33 -9.72 -6.06 5.23
C HIS A 33 -9.88 -4.53 5.19
N VAL A 34 -9.41 -3.88 4.10
CA VAL A 34 -9.47 -2.42 3.93
C VAL A 34 -10.85 -1.85 4.22
N LYS A 35 -11.89 -2.58 3.85
CA LYS A 35 -13.27 -2.19 4.06
C LYS A 35 -13.65 -2.08 5.54
N GLU A 36 -13.12 -2.95 6.38
CA GLU A 36 -13.45 -3.03 7.81
C GLU A 36 -12.42 -2.29 8.69
N THR A 37 -11.16 -2.32 8.30
CA THR A 37 -10.04 -1.80 9.07
C THR A 37 -9.78 -0.32 8.76
N ASN A 38 -9.87 0.10 7.49
CA ASN A 38 -9.54 1.45 7.08
C ASN A 38 -10.80 2.29 6.86
N ALA A 39 -11.36 2.85 7.91
CA ALA A 39 -12.64 3.56 7.91
C ALA A 39 -12.77 4.68 6.85
N GLY A 40 -11.66 5.34 6.48
CA GLY A 40 -11.63 6.36 5.43
C GLY A 40 -11.52 5.84 4.00
N GLY A 41 -11.35 4.52 3.80
CA GLY A 41 -11.20 3.89 2.47
C GLY A 41 -12.49 3.38 1.85
N ARG A 42 -13.57 3.34 2.64
CA ARG A 42 -14.82 2.65 2.28
C ARG A 42 -15.52 3.18 1.04
N ASP A 43 -15.39 4.46 0.75
CA ASP A 43 -16.23 5.12 -0.24
C ASP A 43 -15.61 5.17 -1.65
N PHE A 44 -14.29 4.98 -1.76
CA PHE A 44 -13.53 5.25 -3.01
C PHE A 44 -12.63 4.12 -3.46
N SER A 45 -12.57 3.03 -2.73
CA SER A 45 -11.84 1.85 -3.16
C SER A 45 -12.81 0.84 -3.75
N GLU A 46 -12.44 0.31 -4.90
CA GLU A 46 -13.13 -0.84 -5.49
C GLU A 46 -13.12 -1.99 -4.46
N PRO A 47 -14.28 -2.52 -4.09
CA PRO A 47 -14.33 -3.66 -3.18
C PRO A 47 -13.89 -4.96 -3.85
N VAL A 48 -13.73 -4.96 -5.16
CA VAL A 48 -13.27 -6.12 -5.92
C VAL A 48 -11.80 -5.93 -6.26
N THR A 49 -10.97 -6.64 -5.51
CA THR A 49 -9.55 -6.77 -5.83
C THR A 49 -9.36 -8.02 -6.67
N THR A 50 -8.60 -7.94 -7.75
CA THR A 50 -8.25 -9.10 -8.56
C THR A 50 -7.00 -9.76 -8.02
N TYR A 51 -6.98 -11.09 -8.00
CA TYR A 51 -5.86 -11.88 -7.48
C TYR A 51 -5.37 -12.86 -8.56
N ASP A 52 -4.05 -12.94 -8.70
CA ASP A 52 -3.39 -13.87 -9.59
C ASP A 52 -2.37 -14.69 -8.80
N VAL A 53 -2.31 -15.98 -9.10
CA VAL A 53 -1.33 -16.90 -8.54
C VAL A 53 -0.41 -17.38 -9.66
N TYR A 54 0.88 -17.18 -9.46
CA TYR A 54 1.91 -17.56 -10.40
C TYR A 54 2.73 -18.75 -9.88
N PRO A 55 3.40 -19.51 -10.77
CA PRO A 55 4.36 -20.52 -10.35
C PRO A 55 5.46 -19.93 -9.44
N LYS A 56 6.05 -20.80 -8.58
CA LYS A 56 7.16 -20.47 -7.67
C LYS A 56 6.76 -19.56 -6.50
N ASN A 57 5.51 -19.69 -6.04
CA ASN A 57 5.01 -18.97 -4.87
C ASN A 57 5.12 -17.43 -5.04
N VAL A 58 4.63 -16.95 -6.15
CA VAL A 58 4.47 -15.53 -6.43
C VAL A 58 2.99 -15.26 -6.64
N ASN A 59 2.46 -14.30 -5.92
CA ASN A 59 1.08 -13.84 -6.05
C ASN A 59 1.06 -12.37 -6.46
N ARG A 60 -0.03 -11.93 -7.04
CA ARG A 60 -0.29 -10.53 -7.30
C ARG A 60 -1.73 -10.20 -6.94
N PHE A 61 -1.95 -9.05 -6.31
CA PHE A 61 -3.26 -8.44 -6.37
C PHE A 61 -3.21 -7.06 -7.07
N ILE A 62 -4.35 -6.66 -7.61
CA ILE A 62 -4.57 -5.31 -8.12
C ILE A 62 -5.82 -4.76 -7.43
N HIS A 63 -5.62 -3.75 -6.60
CA HIS A 63 -6.68 -3.00 -5.95
C HIS A 63 -6.88 -1.68 -6.68
N THR A 64 -8.00 -1.57 -7.38
CA THR A 64 -8.31 -0.42 -8.22
C THR A 64 -8.61 0.82 -7.38
N VAL A 65 -7.93 1.92 -7.66
CA VAL A 65 -8.09 3.19 -6.95
C VAL A 65 -8.94 4.18 -7.76
N GLY A 66 -9.91 4.82 -7.08
CA GLY A 66 -10.75 5.86 -7.71
C GLY A 66 -11.84 5.33 -8.63
N SER A 67 -12.27 4.09 -8.45
CA SER A 67 -13.47 3.55 -9.08
C SER A 67 -14.65 3.53 -8.11
N VAL A 68 -15.85 3.50 -8.67
CA VAL A 68 -17.09 3.45 -7.88
C VAL A 68 -17.21 2.12 -7.17
N ASN A 69 -17.45 2.13 -5.88
CA ASN A 69 -17.83 0.95 -5.15
C ASN A 69 -19.24 0.50 -5.59
N PRO A 70 -19.42 -0.66 -6.26
CA PRO A 70 -20.72 -1.13 -6.75
C PRO A 70 -21.73 -1.46 -5.63
N ARG A 71 -21.29 -1.45 -4.37
CA ARG A 71 -22.17 -1.65 -3.20
C ARG A 71 -22.70 -0.35 -2.61
N MET A 72 -22.31 0.81 -3.18
CA MET A 72 -22.90 2.07 -2.77
C MET A 72 -24.36 2.15 -3.19
N PRO A 73 -25.25 2.76 -2.37
CA PRO A 73 -26.65 2.94 -2.70
C PRO A 73 -26.90 3.75 -3.99
N SER A 74 -25.97 4.65 -4.32
CA SER A 74 -25.96 5.41 -5.56
C SER A 74 -24.52 5.62 -6.02
N ALA A 75 -24.28 5.54 -7.31
CA ALA A 75 -22.98 5.85 -7.87
C ALA A 75 -22.72 7.37 -7.77
N PRO A 76 -21.59 7.81 -7.19
CA PRO A 76 -21.19 9.20 -7.22
C PRO A 76 -20.87 9.62 -8.66
N SER A 77 -20.98 10.91 -8.94
CA SER A 77 -20.48 11.48 -10.17
C SER A 77 -18.94 11.43 -10.22
N GLU A 78 -18.37 11.48 -11.43
CA GLU A 78 -16.92 11.53 -11.61
C GLU A 78 -16.29 12.74 -10.88
N GLN A 79 -17.00 13.87 -10.80
CA GLN A 79 -16.52 15.04 -10.05
C GLN A 79 -16.53 14.82 -8.52
N GLU A 80 -17.47 14.06 -8.00
CA GLU A 80 -17.49 13.68 -6.58
C GLU A 80 -16.37 12.72 -6.26
N LEU A 81 -16.11 11.73 -7.12
CA LEU A 81 -14.95 10.86 -7.02
C LEU A 81 -13.63 11.63 -7.05
N MET A 82 -13.53 12.61 -7.97
CA MET A 82 -12.34 13.47 -8.08
C MET A 82 -12.08 14.25 -6.79
N ARG A 83 -13.12 14.88 -6.21
CA ARG A 83 -13.00 15.61 -4.93
C ARG A 83 -12.53 14.69 -3.81
N ALA A 84 -13.01 13.47 -3.79
CA ALA A 84 -12.65 12.48 -2.81
C ALA A 84 -11.19 12.01 -2.93
N LEU A 85 -10.73 11.72 -4.13
CA LEU A 85 -9.34 11.40 -4.42
C LEU A 85 -8.42 12.58 -4.04
N TRP A 86 -8.82 13.79 -4.42
CA TRP A 86 -8.08 15.02 -4.13
C TRP A 86 -7.93 15.27 -2.63
N GLY A 87 -9.03 15.19 -1.89
CA GLY A 87 -9.03 15.43 -0.44
C GLY A 87 -8.23 14.42 0.36
N ARG A 88 -8.02 13.21 -0.17
CA ARG A 88 -7.29 12.14 0.51
C ARG A 88 -5.82 12.03 0.10
N ARG A 89 -5.51 12.26 -1.17
CA ARG A 89 -4.20 12.00 -1.77
C ARG A 89 -3.66 13.16 -2.59
N GLY A 90 -4.45 14.21 -2.76
CA GLY A 90 -4.05 15.39 -3.51
C GLY A 90 -2.93 16.15 -2.84
N PRO A 91 -2.22 17.00 -3.58
CA PRO A 91 -1.27 17.92 -2.99
C PRO A 91 -1.97 18.81 -1.97
N ALA A 92 -1.25 19.19 -0.92
CA ALA A 92 -1.79 20.02 0.16
C ALA A 92 -2.26 21.42 -0.31
N GLU A 93 -1.78 21.86 -1.48
CA GLU A 93 -2.10 23.14 -2.09
C GLU A 93 -2.65 22.94 -3.51
N GLY A 94 -3.62 23.76 -3.88
CA GLY A 94 -4.23 23.79 -5.19
C GLY A 94 -5.71 23.43 -5.21
N ASP A 95 -6.40 23.87 -6.27
CA ASP A 95 -7.82 23.59 -6.47
C ASP A 95 -8.04 22.19 -7.06
N CYS A 96 -9.07 21.51 -6.58
CA CYS A 96 -9.47 20.21 -7.12
C CYS A 96 -9.80 20.35 -8.62
N PRO A 97 -9.14 19.56 -9.49
CA PRO A 97 -9.42 19.61 -10.93
C PRO A 97 -10.87 19.34 -11.27
N THR A 98 -11.35 20.00 -12.33
CA THR A 98 -12.64 19.69 -12.93
C THR A 98 -12.50 18.49 -13.86
N VAL A 99 -13.39 17.51 -13.74
CA VAL A 99 -13.43 16.35 -14.63
C VAL A 99 -14.18 16.74 -15.90
N PRO A 100 -13.56 16.73 -17.09
CA PRO A 100 -14.22 17.02 -18.36
C PRO A 100 -15.34 16.03 -18.67
N GLU A 101 -16.32 16.46 -19.46
CA GLU A 101 -17.38 15.56 -19.94
C GLU A 101 -16.79 14.37 -20.73
N GLY A 102 -17.19 13.15 -20.36
CA GLY A 102 -16.71 11.91 -20.97
C GLY A 102 -15.36 11.40 -20.44
N ALA A 103 -14.69 12.15 -19.53
CA ALA A 103 -13.50 11.68 -18.83
C ALA A 103 -13.86 11.02 -17.50
N THR A 104 -12.95 10.20 -16.97
CA THR A 104 -13.08 9.64 -15.63
C THR A 104 -12.21 10.39 -14.60
N ALA A 105 -12.64 10.41 -13.35
CA ALA A 105 -11.85 10.97 -12.26
C ALA A 105 -10.46 10.32 -12.17
N ARG A 106 -10.39 9.01 -12.43
CA ARG A 106 -9.13 8.24 -12.44
C ARG A 106 -8.15 8.77 -13.48
N ASP A 107 -8.60 8.98 -14.72
CA ASP A 107 -7.73 9.43 -15.79
C ASP A 107 -7.22 10.85 -15.54
N VAL A 108 -8.11 11.73 -15.10
CA VAL A 108 -7.71 13.12 -14.73
C VAL A 108 -6.71 13.10 -13.58
N TYR A 109 -6.96 12.29 -12.55
CA TYR A 109 -6.08 12.24 -11.38
C TYR A 109 -4.72 11.59 -11.71
N ALA A 110 -4.70 10.57 -12.59
CA ALA A 110 -3.46 9.96 -13.06
C ALA A 110 -2.55 10.99 -13.76
N GLU A 111 -3.12 11.84 -14.62
CA GLU A 111 -2.35 12.90 -15.29
C GLU A 111 -1.81 13.94 -14.30
N VAL A 112 -2.57 14.27 -13.26
CA VAL A 112 -2.08 15.14 -12.18
C VAL A 112 -0.88 14.52 -11.46
N ILE A 113 -0.96 13.23 -11.12
CA ILE A 113 0.14 12.53 -10.45
C ILE A 113 1.39 12.46 -11.35
N LYS A 114 1.22 12.09 -12.63
CA LYS A 114 2.33 12.04 -13.60
C LYS A 114 3.03 13.38 -13.72
N LYS A 115 2.24 14.45 -13.85
CA LYS A 115 2.77 15.82 -13.94
C LYS A 115 3.52 16.22 -12.67
N SER A 116 2.91 16.02 -11.50
CA SER A 116 3.53 16.35 -10.20
C SER A 116 4.84 15.60 -9.98
N LEU A 117 4.87 14.30 -10.27
CA LEU A 117 6.10 13.49 -10.16
C LEU A 117 7.14 13.91 -11.21
N GLY A 118 6.69 14.26 -12.44
CA GLY A 118 7.56 14.78 -13.48
C GLY A 118 8.27 16.06 -13.06
N GLU A 119 7.54 17.00 -12.49
CA GLU A 119 8.09 18.24 -11.94
C GLU A 119 9.00 18.01 -10.73
N GLN A 120 8.63 17.06 -9.86
CA GLN A 120 9.41 16.76 -8.64
C GLN A 120 10.75 16.09 -8.94
N TYR A 121 10.80 15.20 -9.95
CA TYR A 121 11.97 14.38 -10.21
C TYR A 121 12.69 14.72 -11.52
N ASP A 122 12.22 15.71 -12.27
CA ASP A 122 12.70 16.07 -13.61
C ASP A 122 12.73 14.86 -14.57
N MET A 123 11.62 14.10 -14.58
CA MET A 123 11.48 12.86 -15.33
C MET A 123 10.14 12.83 -16.10
N ASP A 124 10.11 12.07 -17.21
CA ASP A 124 8.89 11.83 -17.99
C ASP A 124 8.18 10.54 -17.54
N PHE A 125 6.94 10.68 -17.05
CA PHE A 125 6.06 9.58 -16.66
C PHE A 125 4.88 9.39 -17.62
N SER A 126 4.85 10.04 -18.77
CA SER A 126 3.74 10.00 -19.74
C SER A 126 3.43 8.59 -20.25
N GLN A 127 4.43 7.70 -20.32
CA GLN A 127 4.31 6.33 -20.78
C GLN A 127 3.56 5.40 -19.83
N TYR A 128 3.34 5.82 -18.58
CA TYR A 128 2.63 4.99 -17.61
C TYR A 128 1.12 5.06 -17.81
N SER A 129 0.44 3.91 -17.77
CA SER A 129 -1.02 3.85 -17.81
C SER A 129 -1.64 4.39 -16.51
N THR A 130 -2.95 4.68 -16.54
CA THR A 130 -3.73 5.07 -15.35
C THR A 130 -3.58 4.03 -14.24
N ALA A 131 -3.67 2.73 -14.55
CA ALA A 131 -3.51 1.66 -13.57
C ALA A 131 -2.10 1.62 -12.96
N GLN A 132 -1.05 1.71 -13.77
CA GLN A 132 0.33 1.77 -13.28
C GLN A 132 0.62 3.01 -12.42
N THR A 133 -0.15 4.08 -12.64
CA THR A 133 -0.02 5.33 -11.88
C THR A 133 -0.75 5.27 -10.55
N LEU A 134 -2.00 4.77 -10.53
CA LEU A 134 -2.90 4.91 -9.39
C LEU A 134 -3.13 3.63 -8.59
N ASP A 135 -3.22 2.47 -9.26
CA ASP A 135 -3.68 1.26 -8.60
C ASP A 135 -2.64 0.71 -7.62
N SER A 136 -3.12 0.15 -6.55
CA SER A 136 -2.30 -0.62 -5.63
C SER A 136 -2.06 -1.99 -6.26
N ILE A 137 -0.97 -2.09 -7.03
CA ILE A 137 -0.50 -3.32 -7.63
C ILE A 137 0.55 -3.90 -6.70
N GLU A 138 0.22 -5.00 -6.03
CA GLU A 138 1.14 -5.67 -5.11
C GLU A 138 1.56 -7.01 -5.69
N TYR A 139 2.85 -7.30 -5.68
CA TYR A 139 3.39 -8.63 -5.87
C TYR A 139 3.94 -9.14 -4.55
N PHE A 140 3.48 -10.30 -4.14
CA PHE A 140 4.08 -11.08 -3.07
C PHE A 140 5.03 -12.11 -3.65
N VAL A 141 6.22 -12.19 -3.09
CA VAL A 141 7.25 -13.19 -3.43
C VAL A 141 7.64 -13.92 -2.15
N PHE A 142 7.24 -15.19 -2.07
CA PHE A 142 7.58 -16.03 -0.92
C PHE A 142 9.09 -16.02 -0.62
N PRO A 143 9.54 -15.97 0.64
CA PRO A 143 8.72 -16.19 1.84
C PRO A 143 8.12 -14.91 2.46
N ASN A 144 8.60 -13.72 2.17
CA ASN A 144 8.27 -12.55 3.00
C ASN A 144 8.52 -11.19 2.32
N PHE A 145 8.50 -11.17 1.00
CA PHE A 145 8.83 -9.98 0.22
C PHE A 145 7.63 -9.50 -0.58
N PHE A 146 7.28 -8.23 -0.43
CA PHE A 146 6.22 -7.56 -1.19
C PHE A 146 6.79 -6.38 -1.95
N ILE A 147 6.32 -6.15 -3.17
CA ILE A 147 6.70 -4.99 -3.96
C ILE A 147 5.47 -4.35 -4.60
N PHE A 148 5.37 -3.06 -4.44
CA PHE A 148 4.40 -2.19 -5.09
C PHE A 148 5.15 -1.35 -6.14
N PRO A 149 5.12 -1.75 -7.40
CA PRO A 149 5.92 -1.10 -8.42
C PRO A 149 5.27 0.16 -9.02
N GLY A 150 4.02 0.46 -8.66
CA GLY A 150 3.27 1.62 -9.16
C GLY A 150 3.94 2.96 -8.87
N LEU A 151 3.47 4.03 -9.51
CA LEU A 151 4.04 5.36 -9.31
C LEU A 151 3.58 6.03 -8.01
N SER A 152 2.28 5.92 -7.67
CA SER A 152 1.73 6.58 -6.48
C SER A 152 2.01 5.85 -5.17
N LEU A 153 2.38 4.59 -5.22
CA LEU A 153 2.70 3.76 -4.06
C LEU A 153 3.99 2.96 -4.31
N PRO A 154 5.14 3.61 -4.48
CA PRO A 154 6.40 2.94 -4.80
C PRO A 154 7.06 2.40 -3.53
N MET A 155 6.64 1.24 -3.05
CA MET A 155 7.10 0.72 -1.77
C MET A 155 7.44 -0.77 -1.83
N VAL A 156 8.19 -1.20 -0.83
CA VAL A 156 8.57 -2.59 -0.58
C VAL A 156 8.31 -2.91 0.88
N TYR A 157 7.75 -4.09 1.15
CA TYR A 157 7.60 -4.63 2.50
C TYR A 157 8.45 -5.87 2.67
N ARG A 158 8.91 -6.08 3.89
CA ARG A 158 9.52 -7.33 4.32
C ARG A 158 9.14 -7.64 5.76
N PHE A 159 8.60 -8.82 5.98
CA PHE A 159 8.31 -9.32 7.32
C PHE A 159 9.40 -10.28 7.77
N ARG A 160 9.87 -10.14 9.00
CA ARG A 160 10.94 -10.98 9.57
C ARG A 160 10.58 -11.43 10.98
N PRO A 161 10.89 -12.68 11.36
CA PRO A 161 10.70 -13.13 12.73
C PRO A 161 11.57 -12.33 13.71
N ASP A 162 11.05 -12.10 14.91
CA ASP A 162 11.90 -11.69 16.03
C ASP A 162 12.74 -12.92 16.46
N PRO A 163 14.07 -12.83 16.47
CA PRO A 163 14.93 -13.99 16.78
C PRO A 163 14.82 -14.47 18.23
N LYS A 164 14.17 -13.70 19.10
CA LYS A 164 14.06 -13.98 20.54
C LYS A 164 12.68 -14.43 20.95
N ASP A 165 11.65 -14.04 20.20
CA ASP A 165 10.26 -14.30 20.57
C ASP A 165 9.40 -14.53 19.31
N PRO A 166 8.89 -15.75 19.09
CA PRO A 166 8.08 -16.09 17.92
C PRO A 166 6.72 -15.38 17.87
N ASP A 167 6.29 -14.80 18.98
CA ASP A 167 5.06 -13.99 19.06
C ASP A 167 5.25 -12.56 18.58
N TYR A 168 6.48 -12.20 18.17
CA TYR A 168 6.82 -10.91 17.63
C TYR A 168 7.50 -11.02 16.28
N SER A 169 7.40 -9.94 15.51
CA SER A 169 8.05 -9.81 14.21
C SER A 169 8.56 -8.39 13.99
N TYR A 170 9.32 -8.22 12.92
CA TYR A 170 9.72 -6.92 12.40
C TYR A 170 9.12 -6.73 11.03
N PHE A 171 8.49 -5.58 10.85
CA PHE A 171 7.98 -5.08 9.58
C PHE A 171 8.90 -3.99 9.06
N ASP A 172 9.66 -4.30 8.02
CA ASP A 172 10.47 -3.32 7.30
C ASP A 172 9.65 -2.73 6.15
N LEU A 173 9.50 -1.42 6.18
CA LEU A 173 8.84 -0.60 5.18
C LEU A 173 9.89 0.23 4.43
N TYR A 174 9.93 0.10 3.12
CA TYR A 174 10.81 0.90 2.27
C TYR A 174 9.96 1.70 1.29
N PHE A 175 10.16 3.01 1.26
CA PHE A 175 9.63 3.85 0.20
C PHE A 175 10.73 4.12 -0.81
N LEU A 176 10.37 3.97 -2.08
CA LEU A 176 11.27 4.11 -3.19
C LEU A 176 11.02 5.45 -3.90
N ARG A 177 12.07 6.01 -4.48
CA ARG A 177 11.96 7.16 -5.38
C ARG A 177 12.74 6.89 -6.66
N PRO A 178 12.35 7.50 -7.77
CA PRO A 178 13.16 7.49 -8.98
C PRO A 178 14.57 8.02 -8.72
N SER A 179 15.54 7.48 -9.41
CA SER A 179 16.93 7.92 -9.36
C SER A 179 17.58 7.81 -10.75
N GLU A 180 18.60 8.61 -10.99
CA GLU A 180 19.37 8.53 -12.20
C GLU A 180 19.99 7.14 -12.40
N PRO A 181 20.00 6.59 -13.63
CA PRO A 181 20.65 5.33 -13.93
C PRO A 181 22.10 5.29 -13.45
N GLY A 182 22.46 4.25 -12.71
CA GLY A 182 23.81 4.09 -12.17
C GLY A 182 24.10 4.93 -10.91
N SER A 183 23.13 5.68 -10.39
CA SER A 183 23.25 6.35 -9.10
C SER A 183 23.37 5.32 -7.97
N SER A 184 24.42 5.43 -7.17
CA SER A 184 24.66 4.57 -6.01
C SER A 184 24.68 5.43 -4.74
N GLN A 185 23.53 5.58 -4.11
CA GLN A 185 23.45 6.17 -2.76
C GLN A 185 23.13 5.06 -1.75
N PRO A 186 23.79 5.05 -0.60
CA PRO A 186 23.45 4.10 0.44
C PRO A 186 22.01 4.32 0.91
N PRO A 187 21.27 3.25 1.26
CA PRO A 187 19.95 3.40 1.84
C PRO A 187 20.04 4.18 3.17
N PRO A 188 18.98 4.91 3.54
CA PRO A 188 18.93 5.59 4.84
C PRO A 188 18.95 4.56 5.98
N GLU A 189 19.49 4.98 7.12
CA GLU A 189 19.37 4.19 8.34
C GLU A 189 17.89 3.99 8.72
N PRO A 190 17.49 2.80 9.17
CA PRO A 190 16.11 2.52 9.51
C PRO A 190 15.65 3.33 10.72
N MET A 191 14.53 4.04 10.59
CA MET A 191 13.80 4.52 11.75
C MET A 191 13.18 3.34 12.49
N ARG A 192 13.64 3.08 13.71
CA ARG A 192 13.16 1.95 14.51
C ARG A 192 12.00 2.37 15.37
N LEU A 193 10.87 1.67 15.23
CA LEU A 193 9.66 1.86 16.02
C LEU A 193 9.40 0.62 16.89
N ASP A 194 9.13 0.82 18.17
CA ASP A 194 8.68 -0.25 19.05
C ASP A 194 7.16 -0.47 18.90
N VAL A 195 6.62 -1.49 19.52
CA VAL A 195 5.20 -1.91 19.43
C VAL A 195 4.22 -0.76 19.63
N LYS A 196 4.50 0.15 20.57
CA LYS A 196 3.61 1.26 20.93
C LYS A 196 3.82 2.55 20.12
N ASP A 197 4.88 2.63 19.35
CA ASP A 197 5.18 3.82 18.57
C ASP A 197 4.26 3.90 17.35
N SER A 198 3.74 5.08 17.05
CA SER A 198 2.94 5.29 15.84
C SER A 198 3.85 5.39 14.61
N TYR A 199 3.39 4.87 13.49
CA TYR A 199 4.05 5.07 12.19
C TYR A 199 4.03 6.54 11.74
N THR A 200 3.11 7.35 12.28
CA THR A 200 3.07 8.80 11.99
C THR A 200 4.28 9.57 12.50
N LEU A 201 5.12 8.96 13.35
CA LEU A 201 6.42 9.53 13.73
C LEU A 201 7.38 9.62 12.54
N SER A 202 7.16 8.86 11.47
CA SER A 202 7.94 8.94 10.24
C SER A 202 7.23 9.84 9.22
N GLU A 203 7.73 11.06 9.04
CA GLU A 203 7.21 11.99 8.03
C GLU A 203 7.27 11.40 6.61
N GLY A 204 8.28 10.57 6.33
CA GLY A 204 8.46 9.92 5.03
C GLY A 204 7.36 8.93 4.64
N LEU A 205 6.51 8.51 5.59
CA LEU A 205 5.33 7.68 5.31
C LEU A 205 4.10 8.51 4.90
N GLY A 206 4.10 9.81 5.15
CA GLY A 206 2.97 10.69 4.83
C GLY A 206 1.65 10.17 5.43
N PHE A 207 0.56 10.22 4.66
CA PHE A 207 -0.76 9.74 5.09
C PHE A 207 -0.80 8.24 5.39
N LEU A 208 0.10 7.44 4.82
CA LEU A 208 0.17 6.00 5.05
C LEU A 208 0.59 5.65 6.47
N GLY A 209 1.26 6.55 7.20
CA GLY A 209 1.56 6.32 8.61
C GLY A 209 0.31 5.99 9.44
N ALA A 210 -0.76 6.75 9.27
CA ALA A 210 -2.04 6.49 9.95
C ALA A 210 -2.74 5.21 9.44
N VAL A 211 -2.56 4.86 8.16
CA VAL A 211 -3.10 3.61 7.60
C VAL A 211 -2.41 2.40 8.23
N TYR A 212 -1.08 2.40 8.32
CA TYR A 212 -0.34 1.31 8.96
C TYR A 212 -0.66 1.16 10.46
N ASP A 213 -0.93 2.27 11.17
CA ASP A 213 -1.40 2.18 12.55
C ASP A 213 -2.74 1.41 12.62
N GLN A 214 -3.68 1.69 11.71
CA GLN A 214 -4.96 0.98 11.63
C GLN A 214 -4.78 -0.50 11.28
N ASP A 215 -3.92 -0.82 10.30
CA ASP A 215 -3.69 -2.18 9.83
C ASP A 215 -3.02 -3.06 10.91
N THR A 216 -2.21 -2.47 11.78
CA THR A 216 -1.43 -3.22 12.77
C THR A 216 -1.99 -3.17 14.20
N ASP A 217 -3.00 -2.35 14.48
CA ASP A 217 -3.56 -2.14 15.82
C ASP A 217 -4.17 -3.42 16.44
N ASN A 218 -4.75 -4.29 15.60
CA ASN A 218 -5.40 -5.52 16.06
C ASN A 218 -4.45 -6.72 16.24
N MET A 219 -3.17 -6.63 15.86
CA MET A 219 -2.24 -7.77 15.80
C MET A 219 -1.97 -8.42 17.17
N ALA A 220 -1.93 -7.61 18.24
CA ALA A 220 -1.84 -8.16 19.60
C ALA A 220 -3.08 -9.01 19.98
N ALA A 221 -4.24 -8.63 19.50
CA ALA A 221 -5.47 -9.40 19.72
C ALA A 221 -5.48 -10.67 18.87
N GLN A 222 -4.98 -10.63 17.64
CA GLN A 222 -4.80 -11.82 16.80
C GLN A 222 -3.87 -12.84 17.46
N THR A 223 -2.72 -12.43 17.98
CA THR A 223 -1.79 -13.30 18.71
C THR A 223 -2.48 -14.01 19.89
N ARG A 224 -3.28 -13.29 20.68
CA ARG A 224 -4.06 -13.91 21.75
C ARG A 224 -5.08 -14.90 21.21
N GLY A 225 -5.75 -14.57 20.10
CA GLY A 225 -6.70 -15.46 19.43
C GLY A 225 -6.06 -16.76 18.96
N PHE A 226 -4.90 -16.70 18.33
CA PHE A 226 -4.14 -17.89 17.88
C PHE A 226 -3.80 -18.84 19.04
N LYS A 227 -3.36 -18.29 20.17
CA LYS A 227 -2.99 -19.07 21.36
C LYS A 227 -4.17 -19.75 22.05
N THR A 228 -5.35 -19.22 21.88
CA THR A 228 -6.58 -19.72 22.54
C THR A 228 -7.50 -20.48 21.59
N CYS A 229 -7.17 -20.55 20.31
CA CYS A 229 -8.00 -21.20 19.30
C CYS A 229 -8.01 -22.72 19.48
N ALA A 230 -9.19 -23.28 19.77
CA ALA A 230 -9.37 -24.73 19.93
C ALA A 230 -9.06 -25.54 18.66
N LYS A 231 -9.11 -24.92 17.49
CA LYS A 231 -8.78 -25.53 16.19
C LYS A 231 -7.27 -25.80 16.03
N GLY A 232 -6.44 -25.11 16.79
CA GLY A 232 -4.98 -25.23 16.68
C GLY A 232 -4.38 -24.65 15.42
N GLY A 233 -5.11 -23.79 14.70
CA GLY A 233 -4.64 -23.17 13.47
C GLY A 233 -5.60 -22.09 12.96
N GLN A 234 -5.12 -21.31 12.02
CA GLN A 234 -5.89 -20.27 11.32
C GLN A 234 -6.60 -20.87 10.11
N THR A 235 -7.78 -20.32 9.77
CA THR A 235 -8.41 -20.54 8.48
C THR A 235 -8.06 -19.34 7.60
N LEU A 236 -7.36 -19.59 6.52
CA LEU A 236 -7.03 -18.57 5.54
C LEU A 236 -8.22 -18.30 4.62
N GLY A 237 -8.29 -17.10 4.09
CA GLY A 237 -9.21 -16.78 3.01
C GLY A 237 -8.79 -17.44 1.70
N ASN A 238 -9.73 -17.60 0.78
CA ASN A 238 -9.49 -18.26 -0.50
C ASN A 238 -8.42 -17.58 -1.40
N TYR A 239 -8.00 -16.38 -1.04
CA TYR A 239 -6.99 -15.59 -1.78
C TYR A 239 -5.62 -15.57 -1.09
N GLN A 240 -5.49 -16.25 0.04
CA GLN A 240 -4.26 -16.32 0.83
C GLN A 240 -3.57 -17.69 0.73
N GLU A 241 -4.14 -18.61 -0.06
CA GLU A 241 -3.61 -19.95 -0.27
C GLU A 241 -2.60 -20.04 -1.43
#